data_c88b7a7effdbbaf67d2bfbd6ee4157dd
#
_entry.id   c88b7a7effdbbaf67d2bfbd6ee4157dd
#
_cell.length_a   1.000
_cell.length_b   1.000
_cell.length_c   1.000
_cell.angle_alpha   90.00
_cell.angle_beta   90.00
_cell.angle_gamma   90.00
#
_symmetry.space_group_name_H-M   'P 1'
#
loop_
_entity.id
_entity.type
_entity.pdbx_description
1 polymer ?
#
loop_
_entity_poly.entity_id
_entity_poly.type
_entity_poly.pdbx_seq_one_letter_code
_entity_poly.pdbx_strand_id
1 'polypeptide(L)'
;MQKILFRLSRDLYPLTKDRYPYIYLERGRLEVDDSSVKWISSENEVIRLPIATIGSLFLGPGTTITHAAVQAISSTGCVICWVGEESLRFYAYGMPPTADTQTLYRQIRLAMNEETRVKVARKMFSKRFQGVDLEDKSLQALMGMEGYRVRALYV
;
A
#
# COMPACT_ATOMS: atom_id res chain seq x y z
N MET A 1 0.62 -36.54 11.52
CA MET A 1 -0.40 -35.97 10.64
C MET A 1 0.25 -34.81 9.84
N GLN A 2 0.64 -35.07 8.58
CA GLN A 2 1.28 -34.04 7.73
C GLN A 2 0.24 -33.02 7.35
N LYS A 3 0.37 -31.79 7.84
CA LYS A 3 -0.42 -30.65 7.34
C LYS A 3 0.05 -30.37 5.90
N ILE A 4 -0.75 -30.74 4.92
CA ILE A 4 -0.57 -30.30 3.53
C ILE A 4 -0.94 -28.83 3.52
N LEU A 5 0.04 -27.96 3.70
CA LEU A 5 -0.10 -26.53 3.45
C LEU A 5 -0.17 -26.33 1.93
N PHE A 6 -1.38 -26.24 1.40
CA PHE A 6 -1.60 -25.75 0.05
C PHE A 6 -1.14 -24.28 0.02
N ARG A 7 0.12 -24.05 -0.37
CA ARG A 7 0.55 -22.71 -0.78
C ARG A 7 -0.06 -22.45 -2.15
N LEU A 8 -1.14 -21.69 -2.19
CA LEU A 8 -1.64 -21.13 -3.43
C LEU A 8 -0.48 -20.36 -4.11
N SER A 9 -0.23 -20.66 -5.39
CA SER A 9 0.72 -19.90 -6.19
C SER A 9 0.30 -18.42 -6.21
N ARG A 10 1.27 -17.49 -6.22
CA ARG A 10 0.99 -16.05 -6.33
C ARG A 10 0.12 -15.69 -7.53
N ASP A 11 0.20 -16.46 -8.59
CA ASP A 11 -0.55 -16.26 -9.84
C ASP A 11 -2.06 -16.50 -9.68
N LEU A 12 -2.49 -17.12 -8.57
CA LEU A 12 -3.89 -17.35 -8.24
C LEU A 12 -4.55 -16.23 -7.45
N TYR A 13 -3.76 -15.24 -6.97
CA TYR A 13 -4.32 -14.08 -6.29
C TYR A 13 -4.77 -13.01 -7.28
N PRO A 14 -5.85 -12.28 -6.98
CA PRO A 14 -6.27 -11.14 -7.79
C PRO A 14 -5.13 -10.14 -8.00
N LEU A 15 -5.04 -9.55 -9.18
CA LEU A 15 -4.11 -8.45 -9.43
C LEU A 15 -4.40 -7.32 -8.44
N THR A 16 -3.36 -6.58 -8.04
CA THR A 16 -3.50 -5.47 -7.05
C THR A 16 -4.57 -4.46 -7.44
N LYS A 17 -4.76 -4.19 -8.75
CA LYS A 17 -5.80 -3.29 -9.26
C LYS A 17 -7.24 -3.79 -9.05
N ASP A 18 -7.42 -5.10 -8.86
CA ASP A 18 -8.72 -5.75 -8.72
C ASP A 18 -9.04 -6.07 -7.24
N ARG A 19 -8.17 -5.64 -6.32
CA ARG A 19 -8.35 -5.79 -4.88
C ARG A 19 -9.04 -4.57 -4.28
N TYR A 20 -9.68 -4.77 -3.13
CA TYR A 20 -10.07 -3.64 -2.29
C TYR A 20 -8.82 -2.84 -1.91
N PRO A 21 -8.78 -1.52 -2.11
CA PRO A 21 -7.56 -0.74 -1.93
C PRO A 21 -7.02 -0.82 -0.50
N TYR A 22 -7.88 -0.68 0.49
CA TYR A 22 -7.51 -0.84 1.90
C TYR A 22 -8.70 -1.17 2.79
N ILE A 23 -8.39 -1.70 3.98
CA ILE A 23 -9.32 -1.83 5.12
C ILE A 23 -8.64 -1.22 6.34
N TYR A 24 -9.38 -0.41 7.09
CA TYR A 24 -8.95 0.15 8.36
C TYR A 24 -9.55 -0.65 9.53
N LEU A 25 -8.70 -1.01 10.50
CA LEU A 25 -9.07 -1.76 11.70
C LEU A 25 -8.48 -1.09 12.93
N GLU A 26 -9.27 -0.89 13.97
CA GLU A 26 -8.81 -0.36 15.26
C GLU A 26 -9.43 -1.09 16.43
N ARG A 27 -8.77 -1.07 17.61
CA ARG A 27 -9.29 -1.62 18.87
C ARG A 27 -9.68 -3.09 18.78
N GLY A 28 -8.73 -3.93 18.41
CA GLY A 28 -8.98 -5.37 18.30
C GLY A 28 -7.72 -6.17 18.01
N ARG A 29 -7.91 -7.42 17.63
CA ARG A 29 -6.83 -8.38 17.48
C ARG A 29 -6.93 -9.14 16.16
N LEU A 30 -5.79 -9.23 15.45
CA LEU A 30 -5.62 -10.05 14.25
C LEU A 30 -4.93 -11.38 14.60
N GLU A 31 -5.57 -12.47 14.30
CA GLU A 31 -5.05 -13.82 14.48
C GLU A 31 -5.37 -14.73 13.30
N VAL A 32 -4.73 -15.89 13.25
CA VAL A 32 -4.98 -16.95 12.26
C VAL A 32 -5.76 -18.08 12.91
N ASP A 33 -6.80 -18.52 12.23
CA ASP A 33 -7.60 -19.67 12.56
C ASP A 33 -7.82 -20.50 11.29
N ASP A 34 -7.43 -21.77 11.30
CA ASP A 34 -7.56 -22.70 10.16
C ASP A 34 -7.22 -22.10 8.78
N SER A 35 -6.07 -21.46 8.67
CA SER A 35 -5.55 -20.81 7.45
C SER A 35 -6.28 -19.53 7.00
N SER A 36 -7.22 -19.02 7.78
CA SER A 36 -7.86 -17.72 7.56
C SER A 36 -7.38 -16.69 8.59
N VAL A 37 -7.30 -15.43 8.17
CA VAL A 37 -7.05 -14.31 9.10
C VAL A 37 -8.40 -13.83 9.59
N LYS A 38 -8.53 -13.75 10.92
CA LYS A 38 -9.71 -13.21 11.58
C LYS A 38 -9.36 -11.95 12.34
N TRP A 39 -10.29 -11.03 12.33
CA TRP A 39 -10.32 -9.86 13.18
C TRP A 39 -11.28 -10.09 14.34
N ILE A 40 -10.83 -9.82 15.55
CA ILE A 40 -11.64 -9.87 16.76
C ILE A 40 -11.69 -8.46 17.32
N SER A 41 -12.87 -7.84 17.28
CA SER A 41 -13.07 -6.48 17.81
C SER A 41 -12.99 -6.44 19.35
N SER A 42 -12.94 -5.24 19.90
CA SER A 42 -13.02 -5.04 21.35
C SER A 42 -14.35 -5.55 21.97
N GLU A 43 -15.39 -5.70 21.16
CA GLU A 43 -16.70 -6.24 21.55
C GLU A 43 -16.81 -7.76 21.36
N ASN A 44 -15.68 -8.44 21.06
CA ASN A 44 -15.61 -9.86 20.75
C ASN A 44 -16.34 -10.29 19.46
N GLU A 45 -16.66 -9.36 18.57
CA GLU A 45 -17.13 -9.73 17.25
C GLU A 45 -15.99 -10.32 16.42
N VAL A 46 -16.27 -11.44 15.75
CA VAL A 46 -15.28 -12.14 14.93
C VAL A 46 -15.60 -11.99 13.45
N ILE A 47 -14.72 -11.33 12.72
CA ILE A 47 -14.85 -11.12 11.27
C ILE A 47 -13.70 -11.84 10.56
N ARG A 48 -14.01 -12.71 9.62
CA ARG A 48 -13.01 -13.34 8.74
C ARG A 48 -12.65 -12.40 7.60
N LEU A 49 -11.36 -12.11 7.45
CA LEU A 49 -10.86 -11.19 6.44
C LEU A 49 -10.42 -11.96 5.19
N PRO A 50 -10.96 -11.64 4.01
CA PRO A 50 -10.53 -12.21 2.74
C PRO A 50 -9.22 -11.56 2.26
N ILE A 51 -8.11 -11.82 2.98
CA ILE A 51 -6.82 -11.13 2.79
C ILE A 51 -6.31 -11.16 1.35
N ALA A 52 -6.62 -12.22 0.62
CA ALA A 52 -6.23 -12.33 -0.79
C ALA A 52 -6.83 -11.25 -1.69
N THR A 53 -7.96 -10.66 -1.29
CA THR A 53 -8.67 -9.62 -2.05
C THR A 53 -8.41 -8.20 -1.52
N ILE A 54 -7.53 -8.06 -0.54
CA ILE A 54 -7.21 -6.78 0.11
C ILE A 54 -5.80 -6.34 -0.31
N GLY A 55 -5.65 -5.08 -0.74
CA GLY A 55 -4.36 -4.49 -1.10
C GLY A 55 -3.54 -4.09 0.12
N SER A 56 -4.17 -3.45 1.10
CA SER A 56 -3.52 -2.94 2.30
C SER A 56 -4.41 -3.05 3.53
N LEU A 57 -3.81 -3.38 4.68
CA LEU A 57 -4.45 -3.33 5.99
C LEU A 57 -3.88 -2.16 6.78
N PHE A 58 -4.74 -1.24 7.21
CA PHE A 58 -4.39 -0.13 8.06
C PHE A 58 -4.78 -0.47 9.50
N LEU A 59 -3.78 -0.58 10.36
CA LEU A 59 -3.92 -0.92 11.76
C LEU A 59 -3.85 0.37 12.60
N GLY A 60 -4.99 0.78 13.11
CA GLY A 60 -5.14 1.94 13.97
C GLY A 60 -4.80 1.63 15.44
N PRO A 61 -4.99 2.60 16.35
CA PRO A 61 -4.73 2.47 17.78
C PRO A 61 -5.48 1.29 18.42
N GLY A 62 -4.83 0.67 19.40
CA GLY A 62 -5.40 -0.48 20.13
C GLY A 62 -5.46 -1.78 19.33
N THR A 63 -4.75 -1.85 18.20
CA THR A 63 -4.66 -3.06 17.39
C THR A 63 -3.48 -3.91 17.80
N THR A 64 -3.69 -5.22 17.92
CA THR A 64 -2.65 -6.22 18.09
C THR A 64 -2.67 -7.21 16.92
N ILE A 65 -1.51 -7.76 16.58
CA ILE A 65 -1.37 -8.72 15.48
C ILE A 65 -0.42 -9.84 15.89
N THR A 66 -0.81 -11.08 15.63
CA THR A 66 0.05 -12.24 15.90
C THR A 66 1.08 -12.42 14.77
N HIS A 67 2.22 -13.06 15.09
CA HIS A 67 3.25 -13.40 14.11
C HIS A 67 2.68 -14.26 12.96
N ALA A 68 1.83 -15.23 13.28
CA ALA A 68 1.16 -16.06 12.29
C ALA A 68 0.27 -15.25 11.34
N ALA A 69 -0.44 -14.22 11.86
CA ALA A 69 -1.24 -13.33 11.04
C ALA A 69 -0.37 -12.48 10.11
N VAL A 70 0.76 -11.93 10.59
CA VAL A 70 1.72 -11.21 9.74
C VAL A 70 2.22 -12.11 8.61
N GLN A 71 2.60 -13.36 8.91
CA GLN A 71 3.06 -14.32 7.91
C GLN A 71 1.97 -14.62 6.86
N ALA A 72 0.75 -14.88 7.30
CA ALA A 72 -0.38 -15.17 6.40
C ALA A 72 -0.70 -13.97 5.50
N ILE A 73 -0.78 -12.75 6.05
CA ILE A 73 -1.06 -11.52 5.31
C ILE A 73 0.04 -11.24 4.29
N SER A 74 1.31 -11.31 4.71
CA SER A 74 2.46 -11.06 3.84
C SER A 74 2.55 -12.05 2.69
N SER A 75 2.14 -13.31 2.88
CA SER A 75 2.16 -14.34 1.83
C SER A 75 1.22 -14.04 0.67
N THR A 76 0.14 -13.28 0.92
CA THR A 76 -0.82 -12.86 -0.12
C THR A 76 -0.39 -11.60 -0.87
N GLY A 77 0.69 -10.93 -0.44
CA GLY A 77 1.13 -9.65 -0.99
C GLY A 77 0.32 -8.45 -0.47
N CYS A 78 -0.48 -8.61 0.58
CA CYS A 78 -1.15 -7.51 1.26
C CYS A 78 -0.13 -6.72 2.11
N VAL A 79 -0.18 -5.40 2.03
CA VAL A 79 0.68 -4.50 2.81
C VAL A 79 0.04 -4.24 4.17
N ILE A 80 0.84 -4.26 5.23
CA ILE A 80 0.40 -3.90 6.58
C ILE A 80 0.92 -2.50 6.90
N CYS A 81 0.04 -1.60 7.31
CA CYS A 81 0.38 -0.22 7.69
C CYS A 81 -0.07 0.06 9.12
N TRP A 82 0.79 0.62 9.94
CA TRP A 82 0.44 1.14 11.26
C TRP A 82 0.15 2.63 11.15
N VAL A 83 -1.03 3.03 11.58
CA VAL A 83 -1.54 4.39 11.42
C VAL A 83 -2.15 4.90 12.73
N GLY A 84 -2.30 6.21 12.85
CA GLY A 84 -3.02 6.85 13.94
C GLY A 84 -4.54 6.76 13.78
N GLU A 85 -5.24 7.39 14.69
CA GLU A 85 -6.71 7.51 14.64
C GLU A 85 -7.15 8.05 13.28
N GLU A 86 -8.21 7.48 12.73
CA GLU A 86 -8.80 7.84 11.44
C GLU A 86 -7.79 7.89 10.27
N SER A 87 -6.67 7.18 10.38
CA SER A 87 -5.58 7.19 9.40
C SER A 87 -4.90 8.56 9.18
N LEU A 88 -5.08 9.52 10.10
CA LEU A 88 -4.50 10.87 9.99
C LEU A 88 -2.98 10.90 10.09
N ARG A 89 -2.37 9.91 10.75
CA ARG A 89 -0.92 9.79 10.90
C ARG A 89 -0.45 8.43 10.43
N PHE A 90 0.63 8.42 9.70
CA PHE A 90 1.28 7.20 9.24
C PHE A 90 2.54 6.96 10.07
N TYR A 91 2.68 5.78 10.67
CA TYR A 91 3.80 5.46 11.54
C TYR A 91 4.82 4.52 10.89
N ALA A 92 4.33 3.40 10.33
CA ALA A 92 5.19 2.38 9.74
C ALA A 92 4.42 1.52 8.75
N TYR A 93 5.13 0.76 7.94
CA TYR A 93 4.54 -0.25 7.09
C TYR A 93 5.42 -1.49 6.98
N GLY A 94 4.79 -2.64 6.81
CA GLY A 94 5.42 -3.89 6.46
C GLY A 94 5.14 -4.21 5.00
N MET A 95 6.19 -4.27 4.20
CA MET A 95 6.08 -4.63 2.78
C MET A 95 6.36 -6.13 2.61
N PRO A 96 5.46 -6.89 1.96
CA PRO A 96 5.72 -8.30 1.69
C PRO A 96 6.92 -8.44 0.72
N PRO A 97 7.76 -9.47 0.88
CA PRO A 97 8.86 -9.71 -0.03
C PRO A 97 8.32 -9.96 -1.44
N THR A 98 8.89 -9.29 -2.43
CA THR A 98 8.57 -9.51 -3.85
C THR A 98 9.74 -10.16 -4.56
N ALA A 99 9.46 -11.13 -5.41
CA ALA A 99 10.43 -11.73 -6.33
C ALA A 99 10.39 -11.07 -7.71
N ASP A 100 9.38 -10.24 -8.00
CA ASP A 100 9.26 -9.54 -9.28
C ASP A 100 10.06 -8.24 -9.27
N THR A 101 11.14 -8.24 -10.03
CA THR A 101 12.03 -7.10 -10.22
C THR A 101 11.71 -6.28 -11.48
N GLN A 102 10.77 -6.71 -12.33
CA GLN A 102 10.49 -6.04 -13.61
C GLN A 102 10.05 -4.59 -13.41
N THR A 103 9.19 -4.33 -12.42
CA THR A 103 8.74 -2.97 -12.10
C THR A 103 9.91 -2.09 -11.64
N LEU A 104 10.82 -2.63 -10.82
CA LEU A 104 12.04 -1.94 -10.39
C LEU A 104 12.92 -1.60 -11.57
N TYR A 105 13.18 -2.54 -12.47
CA TYR A 105 13.97 -2.27 -13.68
C TYR A 105 13.34 -1.20 -14.58
N ARG A 106 12.03 -1.21 -14.74
CA ARG A 106 11.32 -0.15 -15.48
C ARG A 106 11.48 1.21 -14.82
N GLN A 107 11.34 1.29 -13.50
CA GLN A 107 11.55 2.52 -12.74
C GLN A 107 12.97 3.04 -12.87
N ILE A 108 13.97 2.17 -12.73
CA ILE A 108 15.38 2.54 -12.89
C ILE A 108 15.63 3.13 -14.29
N ARG A 109 15.18 2.46 -15.35
CA ARG A 109 15.34 2.96 -16.73
C ARG A 109 14.71 4.34 -16.92
N LEU A 110 13.53 4.60 -16.35
CA LEU A 110 12.84 5.88 -16.44
C LEU A 110 13.53 6.97 -15.60
N ALA A 111 14.10 6.61 -14.45
CA ALA A 111 14.75 7.55 -13.54
C ALA A 111 16.16 7.93 -13.96
N MET A 112 16.92 7.01 -14.56
CA MET A 112 18.33 7.23 -14.95
C MET A 112 18.48 8.09 -16.20
N ASN A 113 17.53 8.06 -17.11
CA ASN A 113 17.54 8.90 -18.31
C ASN A 113 16.83 10.23 -18.01
N GLU A 114 17.55 11.34 -18.15
CA GLU A 114 17.02 12.68 -17.80
C GLU A 114 15.81 13.07 -18.63
N GLU A 115 15.79 12.77 -19.92
CA GLU A 115 14.69 13.09 -20.81
C GLU A 115 13.40 12.34 -20.42
N THR A 116 13.50 11.04 -20.16
CA THR A 116 12.36 10.23 -19.72
C THR A 116 11.90 10.61 -18.33
N ARG A 117 12.83 10.94 -17.43
CA ARG A 117 12.53 11.43 -16.09
C ARG A 117 11.68 12.70 -16.12
N VAL A 118 12.05 13.67 -16.96
CA VAL A 118 11.28 14.91 -17.14
C VAL A 118 9.89 14.62 -17.73
N LYS A 119 9.79 13.75 -18.73
CA LYS A 119 8.49 13.33 -19.30
C LYS A 119 7.59 12.68 -18.25
N VAL A 120 8.13 11.79 -17.43
CA VAL A 120 7.38 11.16 -16.33
C VAL A 120 6.93 12.19 -15.31
N ALA A 121 7.84 13.08 -14.88
CA ALA A 121 7.51 14.15 -13.95
C ALA A 121 6.37 15.04 -14.48
N ARG A 122 6.44 15.51 -15.72
CA ARG A 122 5.37 16.29 -16.34
C ARG A 122 4.03 15.55 -16.30
N LYS A 123 4.01 14.25 -16.61
CA LYS A 123 2.80 13.42 -16.55
C LYS A 123 2.27 13.24 -15.12
N MET A 124 3.11 13.19 -14.11
CA MET A 124 2.70 13.17 -12.72
C MET A 124 2.10 14.51 -12.30
N PHE A 125 2.77 15.60 -12.64
CA PHE A 125 2.32 16.94 -12.31
C PHE A 125 1.05 17.35 -13.07
N SER A 126 0.85 16.90 -14.32
CA SER A 126 -0.40 17.18 -15.05
C SER A 126 -1.65 16.62 -14.35
N LYS A 127 -1.50 15.53 -13.59
CA LYS A 127 -2.58 14.99 -12.75
C LYS A 127 -2.87 15.84 -11.50
N ARG A 128 -1.87 16.57 -11.01
CA ARG A 128 -1.97 17.42 -9.82
C ARG A 128 -2.38 18.86 -10.15
N PHE A 129 -1.94 19.36 -11.31
CA PHE A 129 -2.19 20.74 -11.77
C PHE A 129 -3.12 20.69 -12.99
N GLN A 130 -4.40 20.43 -12.75
CA GLN A 130 -5.39 20.43 -13.82
C GLN A 130 -5.50 21.81 -14.48
N GLY A 131 -5.51 21.86 -15.82
CA GLY A 131 -5.66 23.09 -16.57
C GLY A 131 -4.39 23.94 -16.72
N VAL A 132 -3.24 23.45 -16.26
CA VAL A 132 -1.94 24.14 -16.41
C VAL A 132 -1.13 23.46 -17.49
N ASP A 133 -0.63 24.23 -18.46
CA ASP A 133 0.34 23.74 -19.45
C ASP A 133 1.71 23.53 -18.79
N LEU A 134 2.23 22.32 -18.92
CA LEU A 134 3.48 21.89 -18.32
C LEU A 134 4.53 21.45 -19.36
N GLU A 135 4.21 21.53 -20.67
CA GLU A 135 5.05 20.94 -21.72
C GLU A 135 6.46 21.52 -21.77
N ASP A 136 6.60 22.82 -21.56
CA ASP A 136 7.90 23.52 -21.64
C ASP A 136 8.59 23.72 -20.28
N LYS A 137 8.00 23.21 -19.18
CA LYS A 137 8.57 23.43 -17.84
C LYS A 137 9.67 22.43 -17.52
N SER A 138 10.80 22.96 -16.99
CA SER A 138 11.88 22.14 -16.44
C SER A 138 11.44 21.40 -15.16
N LEU A 139 12.15 20.34 -14.80
CA LEU A 139 11.88 19.61 -13.55
C LEU A 139 11.94 20.53 -12.33
N GLN A 140 12.91 21.46 -12.30
CA GLN A 140 13.08 22.41 -11.21
C GLN A 140 11.91 23.38 -11.11
N ALA A 141 11.37 23.86 -12.24
CA ALA A 141 10.19 24.71 -12.27
C ALA A 141 8.94 23.96 -11.75
N LEU A 142 8.76 22.69 -12.13
CA LEU A 142 7.67 21.85 -11.65
C LEU A 142 7.73 21.62 -10.13
N MET A 143 8.92 21.35 -9.59
CA MET A 143 9.14 21.21 -8.16
C MET A 143 8.87 22.51 -7.40
N GLY A 144 9.28 23.66 -7.97
CA GLY A 144 8.99 24.98 -7.41
C GLY A 144 7.49 25.26 -7.32
N MET A 145 6.74 24.93 -8.36
CA MET A 145 5.27 25.06 -8.38
C MET A 145 4.60 24.19 -7.30
N GLU A 146 5.07 22.96 -7.11
CA GLU A 146 4.55 22.09 -6.05
C GLU A 146 4.84 22.68 -4.67
N GLY A 147 6.07 23.12 -4.43
CA GLY A 147 6.47 23.74 -3.16
C GLY A 147 5.63 24.99 -2.83
N TYR A 148 5.34 25.82 -3.81
CA TYR A 148 4.47 26.98 -3.63
C TYR A 148 3.04 26.57 -3.24
N ARG A 149 2.45 25.59 -3.95
CA ARG A 149 1.09 25.11 -3.68
C ARG A 149 0.97 24.45 -2.31
N VAL A 150 1.96 23.65 -1.92
CA VAL A 150 1.99 23.03 -0.60
C VAL A 150 2.02 24.08 0.49
N ARG A 151 2.88 25.11 0.36
CA ARG A 151 2.92 26.21 1.32
C ARG A 151 1.58 26.94 1.44
N ALA A 152 0.90 27.20 0.32
CA ALA A 152 -0.40 27.87 0.31
C ALA A 152 -1.53 27.05 0.98
N LEU A 153 -1.37 25.75 1.15
CA LEU A 153 -2.33 24.88 1.84
C LEU A 153 -2.10 24.82 3.36
N TYR A 154 -0.90 25.17 3.83
CA TYR A 154 -0.53 25.10 5.25
C TYR A 154 -0.45 26.46 5.94
N VAL A 155 -0.80 27.55 5.25
CA VAL A 155 -0.96 28.90 5.77
C VAL A 155 -2.43 29.26 5.84
#